data_c9428df4d263dae5dffc31e298f085d5
#
_entry.id   c9428df4d263dae5dffc31e298f085d5
#
_cell.length_a   1.000
_cell.length_b   1.000
_cell.length_c   1.000
_cell.angle_alpha   90.00
_cell.angle_beta   90.00
_cell.angle_gamma   90.00
#
_symmetry.space_group_name_H-M   'P 1'
#
loop_
_entity.id
_entity.type
_entity.pdbx_description
1 polymer ?
#
loop_
_entity_poly.entity_id
_entity_poly.type
_entity_poly.pdbx_seq_one_letter_code
_entity_poly.pdbx_strand_id
1 'polypeptide(L)'
;MKKILIVQPIHEKGMELLKSNSNYTYEVVEDLSVENVKQKIIDADAVSLRTSILPAEAIENAKKLKIISRHGVGYDNIDLDSCKKRNIDVAITATANAVAVAEHVLFMLLSISKRKNMYDQSVKSGKFTDRNKLPKTIEIWNKNILIAGFGR
;
A
#
# COMPACT_ATOMS: atom_id res chain seq x y z
N MET A 1 22.12 4.98 -19.39
CA MET A 1 20.71 5.07 -18.96
C MET A 1 20.60 4.59 -17.53
N LYS A 2 19.71 5.15 -16.73
CA LYS A 2 19.46 4.71 -15.35
C LYS A 2 18.47 3.57 -15.34
N LYS A 3 18.73 2.54 -14.52
CA LYS A 3 17.85 1.36 -14.40
C LYS A 3 16.93 1.49 -13.19
N ILE A 4 15.62 1.34 -13.44
CA ILE A 4 14.58 1.32 -12.40
C ILE A 4 14.06 -0.10 -12.25
N LEU A 5 14.16 -0.65 -11.07
CA LEU A 5 13.57 -1.94 -10.73
C LEU A 5 12.16 -1.73 -10.14
N ILE A 6 11.14 -2.29 -10.77
CA ILE A 6 9.76 -2.20 -10.32
C ILE A 6 9.39 -3.49 -9.63
N VAL A 7 9.49 -3.49 -8.30
CA VAL A 7 9.12 -4.63 -7.46
C VAL A 7 7.63 -4.57 -7.19
N GLN A 8 6.89 -5.38 -7.88
CA GLN A 8 5.43 -5.41 -8.04
C GLN A 8 4.91 -4.34 -9.03
N PRO A 9 3.99 -4.73 -9.92
CA PRO A 9 3.41 -3.82 -10.90
C PRO A 9 2.75 -2.60 -10.25
N ILE A 10 2.89 -1.45 -10.89
CA ILE A 10 2.22 -0.21 -10.55
C ILE A 10 1.10 0.07 -11.55
N HIS A 11 0.25 1.06 -11.27
CA HIS A 11 -0.83 1.46 -12.16
C HIS A 11 -0.29 1.88 -13.53
N GLU A 12 -1.05 1.61 -14.60
CA GLU A 12 -0.66 1.85 -15.99
C GLU A 12 -0.20 3.29 -16.23
N LYS A 13 -0.89 4.29 -15.68
CA LYS A 13 -0.46 5.70 -15.76
C LYS A 13 0.95 5.95 -15.23
N GLY A 14 1.36 5.23 -14.19
CA GLY A 14 2.73 5.30 -13.68
C GLY A 14 3.73 4.65 -14.63
N MET A 15 3.33 3.53 -15.26
CA MET A 15 4.14 2.88 -16.28
C MET A 15 4.30 3.74 -17.53
N GLU A 16 3.25 4.44 -17.96
CA GLU A 16 3.30 5.38 -19.09
C GLU A 16 4.31 6.52 -18.86
N LEU A 17 4.35 7.08 -17.64
CA LEU A 17 5.35 8.09 -17.26
C LEU A 17 6.79 7.55 -17.39
N LEU A 18 7.02 6.31 -17.01
CA LEU A 18 8.35 5.69 -17.19
C LEU A 18 8.68 5.44 -18.65
N LYS A 19 7.70 4.95 -19.43
CA LYS A 19 7.86 4.68 -20.87
C LYS A 19 8.14 5.95 -21.68
N SER A 20 7.53 7.07 -21.29
CA SER A 20 7.70 8.36 -21.98
C SER A 20 9.06 9.00 -21.79
N ASN A 21 9.90 8.52 -20.86
CA ASN A 21 11.20 9.09 -20.55
C ASN A 21 12.34 8.19 -20.99
N SER A 22 13.02 8.57 -22.07
CA SER A 22 14.14 7.81 -22.67
C SER A 22 15.42 7.75 -21.83
N ASN A 23 15.51 8.53 -20.73
CA ASN A 23 16.67 8.51 -19.84
C ASN A 23 16.71 7.28 -18.92
N TYR A 24 15.60 6.54 -18.82
CA TYR A 24 15.45 5.40 -17.94
C TYR A 24 15.19 4.12 -18.73
N THR A 25 15.70 3.02 -18.19
CA THR A 25 15.21 1.67 -18.48
C THR A 25 14.50 1.14 -17.26
N TYR A 26 13.56 0.24 -17.42
CA TYR A 26 12.88 -0.38 -16.27
C TYR A 26 12.75 -1.89 -16.47
N GLU A 27 12.73 -2.59 -15.36
CA GLU A 27 12.47 -4.01 -15.28
C GLU A 27 11.37 -4.25 -14.25
N VAL A 28 10.30 -4.98 -14.64
CA VAL A 28 9.23 -5.37 -13.71
C VAL A 28 9.57 -6.74 -13.15
N VAL A 29 9.60 -6.86 -11.83
CA VAL A 29 9.88 -8.11 -11.13
C VAL A 29 8.57 -8.87 -10.93
N GLU A 30 8.48 -10.05 -11.52
CA GLU A 30 7.33 -10.96 -11.41
C GLU A 30 7.46 -11.90 -10.21
N ASP A 31 8.65 -12.47 -10.01
CA ASP A 31 8.97 -13.28 -8.84
C ASP A 31 9.43 -12.39 -7.69
N LEU A 32 8.55 -12.28 -6.67
CA LEU A 32 8.75 -11.41 -5.50
C LEU A 32 9.51 -12.11 -4.37
N SER A 33 10.09 -13.29 -4.60
CA SER A 33 10.95 -13.92 -3.61
C SER A 33 12.12 -13.00 -3.25
N VAL A 34 12.50 -13.04 -1.98
CA VAL A 34 13.60 -12.20 -1.46
C VAL A 34 14.88 -12.45 -2.25
N GLU A 35 15.15 -13.69 -2.61
CA GLU A 35 16.35 -14.08 -3.36
C GLU A 35 16.36 -13.47 -4.77
N ASN A 36 15.25 -13.52 -5.48
CA ASN A 36 15.15 -12.92 -6.81
C ASN A 36 15.30 -11.40 -6.76
N VAL A 37 14.61 -10.74 -5.79
CA VAL A 37 14.74 -9.29 -5.59
C VAL A 37 16.19 -8.89 -5.26
N LYS A 38 16.88 -9.65 -4.39
CA LYS A 38 18.30 -9.43 -4.08
C LYS A 38 19.21 -9.50 -5.31
N GLN A 39 18.95 -10.42 -6.21
CA GLN A 39 19.73 -10.53 -7.44
C GLN A 39 19.46 -9.37 -8.41
N LYS A 40 18.20 -9.02 -8.60
CA LYS A 40 17.74 -8.00 -9.53
C LYS A 40 18.14 -6.57 -9.13
N ILE A 41 18.26 -6.30 -7.83
CA ILE A 41 18.58 -4.96 -7.30
C ILE A 41 20.05 -4.56 -7.47
N ILE A 42 20.95 -5.51 -7.67
CA ILE A 42 22.40 -5.27 -7.67
C ILE A 42 22.83 -4.16 -8.64
N ASP A 43 22.22 -4.09 -9.81
CA ASP A 43 22.53 -3.15 -10.87
C ASP A 43 21.51 -2.01 -11.03
N ALA A 44 20.49 -1.96 -10.17
CA ALA A 44 19.47 -0.94 -10.18
C ALA A 44 19.95 0.40 -9.62
N ASP A 45 19.63 1.50 -10.30
CA ASP A 45 19.83 2.87 -9.81
C ASP A 45 18.68 3.34 -8.91
N ALA A 46 17.47 2.85 -9.16
CA ALA A 46 16.27 3.15 -8.38
C ALA A 46 15.37 1.90 -8.23
N VAL A 47 14.60 1.86 -7.15
CA VAL A 47 13.61 0.81 -6.89
C VAL A 47 12.25 1.43 -6.65
N SER A 48 11.22 0.96 -7.34
CA SER A 48 9.83 1.15 -6.95
C SER A 48 9.35 -0.07 -6.18
N LEU A 49 8.93 0.12 -4.92
CA LEU A 49 8.59 -0.95 -3.99
C LEU A 49 7.16 -0.76 -3.46
N ARG A 50 6.38 -1.82 -3.39
CA ARG A 50 5.05 -1.80 -2.74
C ARG A 50 5.09 -2.49 -1.38
N THR A 51 4.72 -3.76 -1.32
CA THR A 51 4.58 -4.52 -0.08
C THR A 51 5.68 -5.55 0.16
N SER A 52 6.50 -5.84 -0.85
CA SER A 52 7.63 -6.75 -0.70
C SER A 52 8.64 -6.23 0.31
N ILE A 53 9.27 -7.14 1.04
CA ILE A 53 10.31 -6.81 2.01
C ILE A 53 11.63 -6.55 1.27
N LEU A 54 12.30 -5.48 1.62
CA LEU A 54 13.64 -5.15 1.15
C LEU A 54 14.61 -5.15 2.35
N PRO A 55 15.23 -6.30 2.64
CA PRO A 55 16.07 -6.46 3.82
C PRO A 55 17.42 -5.75 3.66
N ALA A 56 18.10 -5.53 4.78
CA ALA A 56 19.43 -4.89 4.85
C ALA A 56 20.40 -5.45 3.82
N GLU A 57 20.52 -6.77 3.75
CA GLU A 57 21.43 -7.46 2.83
C GLU A 57 21.17 -7.12 1.35
N ALA A 58 19.91 -6.99 0.94
CA ALA A 58 19.58 -6.59 -0.43
C ALA A 58 20.02 -5.15 -0.71
N ILE A 59 19.79 -4.25 0.26
CA ILE A 59 20.19 -2.84 0.18
C ILE A 59 21.71 -2.71 0.15
N GLU A 60 22.42 -3.45 0.99
CA GLU A 60 23.88 -3.41 1.08
C GLU A 60 24.57 -3.90 -0.20
N ASN A 61 23.97 -4.86 -0.89
CA ASN A 61 24.49 -5.38 -2.16
C ASN A 61 24.16 -4.51 -3.38
N ALA A 62 23.20 -3.62 -3.29
CA ALA A 62 22.73 -2.76 -4.39
C ALA A 62 23.67 -1.56 -4.62
N LYS A 63 24.84 -1.79 -5.20
CA LYS A 63 25.96 -0.81 -5.29
C LYS A 63 25.62 0.50 -6.00
N LYS A 64 24.69 0.48 -6.94
CA LYS A 64 24.29 1.66 -7.75
C LYS A 64 23.05 2.37 -7.21
N LEU A 65 22.34 1.75 -6.26
CA LEU A 65 21.06 2.24 -5.76
C LEU A 65 21.20 3.62 -5.12
N LYS A 66 20.36 4.56 -5.53
CA LYS A 66 20.31 5.93 -5.04
C LYS A 66 18.99 6.26 -4.34
N ILE A 67 17.89 5.65 -4.77
CA ILE A 67 16.58 5.95 -4.25
C ILE A 67 15.66 4.71 -4.25
N ILE A 68 14.88 4.59 -3.19
CA ILE A 68 13.78 3.65 -3.08
C ILE A 68 12.49 4.46 -3.01
N SER A 69 11.62 4.32 -4.01
CA SER A 69 10.29 4.91 -4.03
C SER A 69 9.27 3.90 -3.51
N ARG A 70 8.84 4.07 -2.27
CA ARG A 70 7.83 3.21 -1.66
C ARG A 70 6.43 3.66 -2.08
N HIS A 71 5.72 2.82 -2.82
CA HIS A 71 4.33 3.04 -3.23
C HIS A 71 3.39 2.76 -2.06
N GLY A 72 3.25 3.73 -1.18
CA GLY A 72 2.43 3.70 0.04
C GLY A 72 2.98 4.62 1.13
N VAL A 73 2.33 4.63 2.29
CA VAL A 73 2.65 5.52 3.41
C VAL A 73 3.64 4.88 4.39
N GLY A 74 3.38 3.62 4.79
CA GLY A 74 4.26 2.87 5.68
C GLY A 74 5.54 2.43 4.97
N TYR A 75 6.61 2.27 5.71
CA TYR A 75 7.93 1.88 5.19
C TYR A 75 8.60 0.80 6.05
N ASP A 76 7.83 0.10 6.86
CA ASP A 76 8.31 -0.96 7.76
C ASP A 76 8.95 -2.15 7.02
N ASN A 77 8.71 -2.24 5.72
CA ASN A 77 9.27 -3.24 4.83
C ASN A 77 10.63 -2.85 4.21
N ILE A 78 11.21 -1.72 4.63
CA ILE A 78 12.51 -1.21 4.16
C ILE A 78 13.45 -1.05 5.36
N ASP A 79 14.65 -1.59 5.27
CA ASP A 79 15.69 -1.36 6.28
C ASP A 79 16.28 0.05 6.14
N LEU A 80 15.76 0.98 6.95
CA LEU A 80 16.17 2.39 6.90
C LEU A 80 17.62 2.62 7.37
N ASP A 81 18.13 1.79 8.27
CA ASP A 81 19.49 1.93 8.77
C ASP A 81 20.51 1.65 7.67
N SER A 82 20.26 0.62 6.87
CA SER A 82 21.09 0.32 5.69
C SER A 82 20.96 1.40 4.62
N CYS A 83 19.74 1.94 4.39
CA CYS A 83 19.57 3.08 3.48
C CYS A 83 20.39 4.30 3.92
N LYS A 84 20.34 4.65 5.20
CA LYS A 84 21.08 5.77 5.78
C LYS A 84 22.58 5.58 5.68
N LYS A 85 23.11 4.40 6.04
CA LYS A 85 24.54 4.08 5.93
C LYS A 85 25.06 4.22 4.50
N ARG A 86 24.23 3.96 3.51
CA ARG A 86 24.58 3.98 2.10
C ARG A 86 24.17 5.26 1.36
N ASN A 87 23.62 6.25 2.05
CA ASN A 87 23.10 7.48 1.46
C ASN A 87 22.08 7.19 0.33
N ILE A 88 21.14 6.28 0.61
CA ILE A 88 20.03 5.95 -0.29
C ILE A 88 18.80 6.69 0.20
N ASP A 89 18.21 7.50 -0.67
CA ASP A 89 16.98 8.22 -0.36
C ASP A 89 15.78 7.29 -0.33
N VAL A 90 14.82 7.53 0.60
CA VAL A 90 13.55 6.81 0.66
C VAL A 90 12.41 7.79 0.49
N ALA A 91 11.68 7.68 -0.60
CA ALA A 91 10.48 8.47 -0.88
C ALA A 91 9.22 7.63 -0.61
N ILE A 92 8.18 8.25 -0.06
CA ILE A 92 6.88 7.62 0.21
C ILE A 92 5.74 8.41 -0.43
N THR A 93 4.60 7.76 -0.68
CA THR A 93 3.39 8.42 -1.18
C THR A 93 2.46 8.80 0.00
N ALA A 94 2.91 9.76 0.81
CA ALA A 94 2.36 10.03 2.14
C ALA A 94 0.88 10.44 2.18
N THR A 95 0.34 11.03 1.10
CA THR A 95 -1.03 11.59 1.08
C THR A 95 -1.93 10.99 0.00
N ALA A 96 -1.40 10.14 -0.88
CA ALA A 96 -2.10 9.68 -2.08
C ALA A 96 -3.42 8.93 -1.80
N ASN A 97 -3.54 8.26 -0.65
CA ASN A 97 -4.71 7.48 -0.27
C ASN A 97 -5.47 8.05 0.95
N ALA A 98 -5.14 9.26 1.43
CA ALA A 98 -5.72 9.80 2.66
C ALA A 98 -7.26 9.89 2.59
N VAL A 99 -7.80 10.39 1.47
CA VAL A 99 -9.25 10.47 1.26
C VAL A 99 -9.89 9.09 1.24
N ALA A 100 -9.31 8.15 0.48
CA ALA A 100 -9.84 6.79 0.38
C ALA A 100 -9.84 6.07 1.75
N VAL A 101 -8.83 6.30 2.57
CA VAL A 101 -8.77 5.74 3.94
C VAL A 101 -9.86 6.37 4.81
N ALA A 102 -10.06 7.69 4.76
CA ALA A 102 -11.11 8.37 5.52
C ALA A 102 -12.52 7.85 5.13
N GLU A 103 -12.81 7.73 3.85
CA GLU A 103 -14.06 7.17 3.34
C GLU A 103 -14.25 5.72 3.81
N HIS A 104 -13.19 4.92 3.78
CA HIS A 104 -13.25 3.54 4.23
C HIS A 104 -13.54 3.42 5.73
N VAL A 105 -12.99 4.30 6.55
CA VAL A 105 -13.29 4.38 8.00
C VAL A 105 -14.77 4.67 8.23
N LEU A 106 -15.34 5.65 7.52
CA LEU A 106 -16.78 5.95 7.59
C LEU A 106 -17.64 4.77 7.12
N PHE A 107 -17.23 4.13 6.02
CA PHE A 107 -17.92 2.94 5.52
C PHE A 107 -17.91 1.81 6.56
N MET A 108 -16.78 1.50 7.18
CA MET A 108 -16.69 0.47 8.21
C MET A 108 -17.54 0.81 9.43
N LEU A 109 -17.48 2.06 9.91
CA LEU A 109 -18.26 2.54 11.06
C LEU A 109 -19.77 2.34 10.82
N LEU A 110 -20.25 2.79 9.66
CA LEU A 110 -21.67 2.63 9.29
C LEU A 110 -22.03 1.15 9.05
N SER A 111 -21.15 0.38 8.44
CA SER A 111 -21.40 -1.06 8.19
C SER A 111 -21.53 -1.85 9.47
N ILE A 112 -20.69 -1.57 10.48
CA ILE A 112 -20.76 -2.22 11.80
C ILE A 112 -21.99 -1.76 12.55
N SER A 113 -22.22 -0.46 12.65
CA SER A 113 -23.34 0.11 13.41
C SER A 113 -24.71 -0.30 12.85
N LYS A 114 -24.83 -0.39 11.53
CA LYS A 114 -26.06 -0.80 10.83
C LYS A 114 -26.12 -2.31 10.56
N ARG A 115 -25.11 -3.09 11.00
CA ARG A 115 -25.05 -4.55 10.76
C ARG A 115 -25.27 -4.91 9.29
N LYS A 116 -24.66 -4.14 8.41
CA LYS A 116 -24.89 -4.14 6.95
C LYS A 116 -25.01 -5.54 6.37
N ASN A 117 -24.07 -6.43 6.66
CA ASN A 117 -24.04 -7.76 6.05
C ASN A 117 -25.26 -8.62 6.43
N MET A 118 -25.70 -8.54 7.70
CA MET A 118 -26.84 -9.34 8.18
C MET A 118 -28.15 -8.87 7.54
N TYR A 119 -28.37 -7.57 7.48
CA TYR A 119 -29.57 -6.99 6.89
C TYR A 119 -29.60 -7.16 5.37
N ASP A 120 -28.48 -6.94 4.69
CA ASP A 120 -28.33 -7.16 3.24
C ASP A 120 -28.64 -8.63 2.86
N GLN A 121 -28.11 -9.57 3.63
CA GLN A 121 -28.36 -11.00 3.42
C GLN A 121 -29.84 -11.37 3.67
N SER A 122 -30.47 -10.76 4.69
CA SER A 122 -31.89 -10.97 4.97
C SER A 122 -32.77 -10.50 3.80
N VAL A 123 -32.46 -9.33 3.24
CA VAL A 123 -33.17 -8.80 2.05
C VAL A 123 -32.95 -9.71 0.84
N LYS A 124 -31.71 -10.07 0.52
CA LYS A 124 -31.37 -10.91 -0.63
C LYS A 124 -31.98 -12.31 -0.57
N SER A 125 -32.19 -12.85 0.63
CA SER A 125 -32.81 -14.15 0.82
C SER A 125 -34.36 -14.09 0.91
N GLY A 126 -34.99 -12.93 0.67
CA GLY A 126 -36.44 -12.74 0.77
C GLY A 126 -36.98 -12.77 2.21
N LYS A 127 -36.10 -12.72 3.22
CA LYS A 127 -36.47 -12.82 4.65
C LYS A 127 -36.55 -11.46 5.36
N PHE A 128 -36.81 -10.38 4.63
CA PHE A 128 -36.89 -9.04 5.21
C PHE A 128 -37.96 -8.90 6.30
N THR A 129 -39.05 -9.68 6.22
CA THR A 129 -40.10 -9.75 7.27
C THR A 129 -39.55 -10.24 8.61
N ASP A 130 -38.47 -11.01 8.60
CA ASP A 130 -37.82 -11.54 9.81
C ASP A 130 -36.84 -10.55 10.47
N ARG A 131 -36.72 -9.32 9.95
CA ARG A 131 -35.77 -8.31 10.44
C ARG A 131 -35.85 -8.06 11.96
N ASN A 132 -37.01 -8.26 12.55
CA ASN A 132 -37.23 -8.12 14.01
C ASN A 132 -36.48 -9.19 14.84
N LYS A 133 -36.08 -10.31 14.20
CA LYS A 133 -35.28 -11.37 14.81
C LYS A 133 -33.78 -11.09 14.72
N LEU A 134 -33.38 -10.11 13.88
CA LEU A 134 -31.98 -9.71 13.73
C LEU A 134 -31.54 -8.84 14.90
N PRO A 135 -30.26 -8.87 15.26
CA PRO A 135 -29.69 -7.96 16.26
C PRO A 135 -29.94 -6.50 15.90
N LYS A 136 -30.35 -5.71 16.87
CA LYS A 136 -30.65 -4.28 16.67
C LYS A 136 -29.45 -3.53 16.09
N THR A 137 -29.73 -2.59 15.19
CA THR A 137 -28.74 -1.63 14.70
C THR A 137 -28.49 -0.55 15.74
N ILE A 138 -27.36 0.14 15.61
CA ILE A 138 -26.96 1.24 16.48
C ILE A 138 -26.99 2.52 15.65
N GLU A 139 -27.54 3.60 16.19
CA GLU A 139 -27.39 4.93 15.63
C GLU A 139 -26.08 5.53 16.14
N ILE A 140 -25.33 6.15 15.22
CA ILE A 140 -24.07 6.82 15.58
C ILE A 140 -24.28 8.26 16.11
N TRP A 141 -25.52 8.75 15.99
CA TRP A 141 -25.91 10.04 16.56
C TRP A 141 -25.64 10.08 18.08
N ASN A 142 -25.03 11.16 18.54
CA ASN A 142 -24.63 11.35 19.95
C ASN A 142 -23.74 10.22 20.51
N LYS A 143 -22.93 9.57 19.68
CA LYS A 143 -21.92 8.59 20.10
C LYS A 143 -20.53 9.22 20.06
N ASN A 144 -19.70 8.85 21.00
CA ASN A 144 -18.30 9.24 21.01
C ASN A 144 -17.51 8.28 20.10
N ILE A 145 -16.62 8.85 19.29
CA ILE A 145 -15.68 8.13 18.45
C ILE A 145 -14.28 8.44 18.93
N LEU A 146 -13.53 7.42 19.31
CA LEU A 146 -12.12 7.54 19.61
C LEU A 146 -11.31 7.23 18.34
N ILE A 147 -10.47 8.17 17.93
CA ILE A 147 -9.49 7.96 16.85
C ILE A 147 -8.12 7.80 17.49
N ALA A 148 -7.56 6.59 17.41
CA ALA A 148 -6.22 6.31 17.89
C ALA A 148 -5.22 6.55 16.75
N GLY A 149 -4.52 7.67 16.82
CA GLY A 149 -3.60 8.15 15.79
C GLY A 149 -4.11 9.44 15.13
N PHE A 150 -3.17 10.33 14.84
CA PHE A 150 -3.46 11.61 14.19
C PHE A 150 -2.36 11.89 13.18
N GLY A 151 -2.38 11.11 12.11
CA GLY A 151 -1.43 11.19 11.03
C GLY A 151 -1.81 12.27 10.00
N ARG A 152 -2.26 11.88 8.83
CA ARG A 152 -2.65 12.76 7.73
C ARG A 152 -4.03 12.43 7.22
#